data_dd05089b33ddb1434b6033eb0bf2b6a4
#
_entry.id   dd05089b33ddb1434b6033eb0bf2b6a4
#
_cell.length_a   1.000
_cell.length_b   1.000
_cell.length_c   1.000
_cell.angle_alpha   90.00
_cell.angle_beta   90.00
_cell.angle_gamma   90.00
#
_symmetry.space_group_name_H-M   'P 1'
#
loop_
_entity.id
_entity.type
_entity.pdbx_description
1 polymer ?
#
loop_
_entity_poly.entity_id
_entity_poly.type
_entity_poly.pdbx_seq_one_letter_code
_entity_poly.pdbx_strand_id
1 'polypeptide(L)'
;AFASFALPDQLQSSAPLVPALRSSWLVMHVSVIMVSYAALLVGSLLSLAVLLTDRGEALELRSSSIGSGGFRQAATAGVNAPLQLQSVQFSTGEQLDNLSYRTITVGFLMLTVGIVSGAVWANEAWGSYWSWDPKETWALICWLVYAAYLHTRLSRGWQGRRPALVAVVGLVVIAVCYIGVNLLGIGLHSYGWFFGG
;
A
#
# COMPACT_ATOMS: atom_id res chain seq x y z
N ALA A 1 -9.35 12.28 -32.52
CA ALA A 1 -10.50 12.97 -33.16
C ALA A 1 -11.14 14.00 -32.22
N PHE A 2 -11.52 13.66 -30.95
CA PHE A 2 -12.18 14.61 -30.03
C PHE A 2 -11.28 15.82 -29.70
N ALA A 3 -10.01 15.61 -29.40
CA ALA A 3 -9.07 16.69 -29.13
C ALA A 3 -8.86 17.67 -30.26
N SER A 4 -8.95 17.21 -31.54
CA SER A 4 -8.78 18.05 -32.73
C SER A 4 -9.99 18.95 -33.04
N PHE A 5 -11.17 18.63 -32.47
CA PHE A 5 -12.38 19.39 -32.71
C PHE A 5 -12.86 20.22 -31.52
N ALA A 6 -12.46 19.86 -30.31
CA ALA A 6 -12.96 20.47 -29.07
C ALA A 6 -11.95 21.40 -28.38
N LEU A 7 -10.67 21.32 -28.72
CA LEU A 7 -9.64 22.16 -28.10
C LEU A 7 -9.30 23.36 -28.96
N PRO A 8 -9.10 24.56 -28.39
CA PRO A 8 -8.56 25.73 -29.08
C PRO A 8 -7.21 25.43 -29.75
N ASP A 9 -6.91 26.04 -30.89
CA ASP A 9 -5.71 25.82 -31.71
C ASP A 9 -4.41 25.95 -30.87
N GLN A 10 -4.40 26.84 -29.86
CA GLN A 10 -3.27 27.02 -28.93
C GLN A 10 -2.96 25.78 -28.05
N LEU A 11 -3.97 24.96 -27.77
CA LEU A 11 -3.83 23.72 -27.00
C LEU A 11 -3.61 22.50 -27.89
N GLN A 12 -3.79 22.65 -29.23
CA GLN A 12 -3.50 21.61 -30.20
C GLN A 12 -2.02 21.58 -30.59
N SER A 13 -1.28 22.69 -30.37
CA SER A 13 0.17 22.75 -30.62
C SER A 13 0.92 22.07 -29.47
N SER A 14 1.73 21.07 -29.80
CA SER A 14 2.62 20.42 -28.82
C SER A 14 3.70 21.41 -28.36
N ALA A 15 3.50 22.01 -27.18
CA ALA A 15 4.57 22.76 -26.53
C ALA A 15 5.63 21.77 -26.01
N PRO A 16 6.94 22.10 -26.07
CA PRO A 16 7.96 21.26 -25.48
C PRO A 16 7.72 21.14 -23.98
N LEU A 17 7.75 19.89 -23.48
CA LEU A 17 7.61 19.60 -22.06
C LEU A 17 8.69 20.35 -21.26
N VAL A 18 8.28 20.96 -20.15
CA VAL A 18 9.23 21.58 -19.21
C VAL A 18 10.30 20.56 -18.79
N PRO A 19 11.57 20.97 -18.61
CA PRO A 19 12.68 20.06 -18.33
C PRO A 19 12.41 19.11 -17.16
N ALA A 20 11.75 19.58 -16.10
CA ALA A 20 11.39 18.77 -14.93
C ALA A 20 10.49 17.57 -15.27
N LEU A 21 9.63 17.67 -16.29
CA LEU A 21 8.78 16.57 -16.76
C LEU A 21 9.52 15.54 -17.62
N ARG A 22 10.74 15.84 -18.06
CA ARG A 22 11.60 14.90 -18.80
C ARG A 22 12.53 14.09 -17.90
N SER A 23 12.49 14.33 -16.58
CA SER A 23 13.33 13.64 -15.60
C SER A 23 13.00 12.16 -15.52
N SER A 24 14.02 11.32 -15.56
CA SER A 24 13.89 9.87 -15.31
C SER A 24 13.41 9.58 -13.89
N TRP A 25 13.71 10.47 -12.93
CA TRP A 25 13.21 10.39 -11.56
C TRP A 25 11.70 10.50 -11.47
N LEU A 26 11.08 11.37 -12.30
CA LEU A 26 9.62 11.47 -12.38
C LEU A 26 9.00 10.14 -12.83
N VAL A 27 9.53 9.54 -13.90
CA VAL A 27 9.01 8.27 -14.43
C VAL A 27 9.13 7.17 -13.39
N MET A 28 10.29 7.06 -12.75
CA MET A 28 10.52 6.09 -11.68
C MET A 28 9.58 6.33 -10.49
N HIS A 29 9.49 7.56 -10.00
CA HIS A 29 8.60 7.92 -8.89
C HIS A 29 7.16 7.55 -9.19
N VAL A 30 6.59 8.01 -10.31
CA VAL A 30 5.19 7.77 -10.66
C VAL A 30 4.92 6.28 -10.82
N SER A 31 5.78 5.55 -11.51
CA SER A 31 5.60 4.11 -11.71
C SER A 31 5.61 3.34 -10.41
N VAL A 32 6.60 3.60 -9.54
CA VAL A 32 6.75 2.89 -8.26
C VAL A 32 5.62 3.26 -7.31
N ILE A 33 5.24 4.54 -7.23
CA ILE A 33 4.17 4.97 -6.32
C ILE A 33 2.81 4.39 -6.73
N MET A 34 2.52 4.30 -8.02
CA MET A 34 1.29 3.72 -8.54
C MET A 34 1.18 2.22 -8.22
N VAL A 35 2.28 1.47 -8.43
CA VAL A 35 2.34 0.05 -8.07
C VAL A 35 2.19 -0.13 -6.55
N SER A 36 2.81 0.74 -5.76
CA SER A 36 2.69 0.74 -4.31
C SER A 36 1.24 0.91 -3.86
N TYR A 37 0.57 1.98 -4.32
CA TYR A 37 -0.83 2.23 -3.94
C TYR A 37 -1.76 1.10 -4.41
N ALA A 38 -1.53 0.53 -5.58
CA ALA A 38 -2.30 -0.63 -6.05
C ALA A 38 -2.11 -1.83 -5.11
N ALA A 39 -0.89 -2.15 -4.70
CA ALA A 39 -0.60 -3.24 -3.78
C ALA A 39 -1.20 -2.99 -2.39
N LEU A 40 -1.05 -1.77 -1.84
CA LEU A 40 -1.62 -1.40 -0.54
C LEU A 40 -3.15 -1.45 -0.56
N LEU A 41 -3.78 -1.00 -1.65
CA LEU A 41 -5.22 -1.06 -1.84
C LEU A 41 -5.71 -2.50 -1.86
N VAL A 42 -5.10 -3.35 -2.69
CA VAL A 42 -5.45 -4.78 -2.76
C VAL A 42 -5.26 -5.46 -1.40
N GLY A 43 -4.12 -5.24 -0.74
CA GLY A 43 -3.87 -5.80 0.58
C GLY A 43 -4.89 -5.35 1.63
N SER A 44 -5.30 -4.10 1.60
CA SER A 44 -6.31 -3.56 2.54
C SER A 44 -7.72 -4.06 2.23
N LEU A 45 -8.07 -4.26 0.95
CA LEU A 45 -9.33 -4.91 0.58
C LEU A 45 -9.37 -6.37 1.02
N LEU A 46 -8.25 -7.10 0.94
CA LEU A 46 -8.14 -8.45 1.51
C LEU A 46 -8.32 -8.43 3.03
N SER A 47 -7.73 -7.44 3.73
CA SER A 47 -7.97 -7.25 5.17
C SER A 47 -9.44 -6.95 5.48
N LEU A 48 -10.12 -6.16 4.66
CA LEU A 48 -11.56 -5.92 4.78
C LEU A 48 -12.35 -7.23 4.58
N ALA A 49 -11.96 -8.05 3.62
CA ALA A 49 -12.57 -9.37 3.42
C ALA A 49 -12.39 -10.27 4.66
N VAL A 50 -11.21 -10.25 5.30
CA VAL A 50 -10.99 -10.94 6.59
C VAL A 50 -11.99 -10.47 7.64
N LEU A 51 -12.22 -9.17 7.77
CA LEU A 51 -13.17 -8.62 8.75
C LEU A 51 -14.62 -9.01 8.45
N LEU A 52 -14.98 -9.18 7.18
CA LEU A 52 -16.33 -9.55 6.76
C LEU A 52 -16.59 -11.06 6.90
N THR A 53 -15.58 -11.90 6.68
CA THR A 53 -15.67 -13.35 6.84
C THR A 53 -15.62 -13.78 8.30
N ASP A 54 -14.90 -13.03 9.13
CA ASP A 54 -14.74 -13.29 10.57
C ASP A 54 -15.93 -12.70 11.37
N ARG A 55 -17.12 -13.23 11.13
CA ARG A 55 -18.36 -12.83 11.83
C ARG A 55 -18.41 -13.35 13.26
N GLY A 56 -17.35 -13.14 14.05
CA GLY A 56 -17.42 -13.31 15.50
C GLY A 56 -16.96 -14.67 16.05
N GLU A 57 -16.48 -15.59 15.27
CA GLU A 57 -15.61 -16.64 15.77
C GLU A 57 -14.25 -15.98 16.05
N ALA A 58 -13.87 -15.97 17.32
CA ALA A 58 -12.50 -15.64 17.68
C ALA A 58 -11.62 -16.61 16.90
N LEU A 59 -10.95 -16.13 15.84
CA LEU A 59 -9.90 -16.88 15.19
C LEU A 59 -8.89 -17.18 16.31
N GLU A 60 -9.01 -18.36 16.91
CA GLU A 60 -7.89 -18.97 17.60
C GLU A 60 -6.87 -19.26 16.50
N LEU A 61 -6.16 -18.23 16.12
CA LEU A 61 -4.99 -18.33 15.28
C LEU A 61 -4.00 -19.15 16.06
N ARG A 62 -4.13 -20.44 15.93
CA ARG A 62 -3.12 -21.39 16.30
C ARG A 62 -1.87 -20.90 15.58
N SER A 63 -0.97 -20.30 16.36
CA SER A 63 0.31 -19.81 15.90
C SER A 63 1.05 -20.93 15.19
N SER A 64 0.75 -21.13 13.93
CA SER A 64 1.59 -21.89 13.03
C SER A 64 2.71 -20.93 12.61
N SER A 65 3.59 -20.62 13.57
CA SER A 65 4.89 -20.08 13.23
C SER A 65 5.51 -21.09 12.28
N ILE A 66 5.65 -20.69 11.02
CA ILE A 66 6.44 -21.42 10.05
C ILE A 66 7.83 -21.58 10.69
N GLY A 67 8.10 -22.74 11.25
CA GLY A 67 9.40 -23.14 11.74
C GLY A 67 9.50 -23.65 13.19
N SER A 68 8.64 -23.30 14.13
CA SER A 68 8.82 -23.74 15.54
C SER A 68 7.75 -24.71 16.05
N GLY A 69 6.56 -24.72 15.49
CA GLY A 69 5.46 -25.60 15.93
C GLY A 69 5.65 -27.07 15.54
N GLY A 70 6.17 -27.31 14.34
CA GLY A 70 6.41 -28.68 13.83
C GLY A 70 7.51 -29.40 14.63
N PHE A 71 8.56 -28.70 15.03
CA PHE A 71 9.65 -29.32 15.80
C PHE A 71 9.28 -29.65 17.25
N ARG A 72 8.42 -28.87 17.88
CA ARG A 72 7.96 -29.17 19.26
C ARG A 72 7.00 -30.36 19.31
N GLN A 73 6.17 -30.51 18.30
CA GLN A 73 5.22 -31.64 18.24
C GLN A 73 5.92 -32.95 17.86
N ALA A 74 6.97 -32.87 17.03
CA ALA A 74 7.84 -34.01 16.72
C ALA A 74 8.71 -34.46 17.92
N ALA A 75 9.12 -33.54 18.78
CA ALA A 75 9.90 -33.85 19.98
C ALA A 75 9.09 -34.51 21.10
N THR A 76 7.75 -34.37 21.10
CA THR A 76 6.85 -34.99 22.07
C THR A 76 6.20 -36.29 21.57
N ALA A 77 6.17 -36.51 20.25
CA ALA A 77 5.79 -37.78 19.66
C ALA A 77 6.99 -38.73 19.71
N GLY A 78 6.88 -39.83 20.46
CA GLY A 78 7.95 -40.82 20.58
C GLY A 78 8.52 -41.23 19.22
N VAL A 79 9.77 -41.65 19.21
CA VAL A 79 10.65 -41.90 18.05
C VAL A 79 10.06 -42.85 16.97
N ASN A 80 8.90 -43.43 17.21
CA ASN A 80 8.24 -44.45 16.35
C ASN A 80 6.92 -44.00 15.73
N ALA A 81 6.52 -42.70 15.87
CA ALA A 81 5.32 -42.24 15.20
C ALA A 81 5.64 -41.95 13.72
N PRO A 82 4.90 -42.52 12.74
CA PRO A 82 5.10 -42.15 11.34
C PRO A 82 4.88 -40.65 11.19
N LEU A 83 5.80 -39.99 10.48
CA LEU A 83 5.67 -38.58 10.09
C LEU A 83 4.41 -38.42 9.26
N GLN A 84 3.28 -38.21 9.89
CA GLN A 84 2.08 -37.76 9.23
C GLN A 84 2.34 -36.31 8.84
N LEU A 85 2.68 -36.08 7.58
CA LEU A 85 2.56 -34.78 6.94
C LEU A 85 1.07 -34.42 6.90
N GLN A 86 0.57 -33.97 8.06
CA GLN A 86 -0.78 -33.45 8.14
C GLN A 86 -0.77 -32.19 7.27
N SER A 87 -1.42 -32.27 6.11
CA SER A 87 -1.66 -31.12 5.27
C SER A 87 -2.35 -30.06 6.13
N VAL A 88 -1.62 -28.99 6.48
CA VAL A 88 -2.17 -27.89 7.25
C VAL A 88 -3.16 -27.19 6.33
N GLN A 89 -4.43 -27.54 6.44
CA GLN A 89 -5.49 -26.81 5.76
C GLN A 89 -5.69 -25.49 6.51
N PHE A 90 -5.15 -24.44 5.93
CA PHE A 90 -5.43 -23.08 6.41
C PHE A 90 -6.90 -22.75 6.17
N SER A 91 -7.57 -22.16 7.15
CA SER A 91 -8.90 -21.60 6.94
C SER A 91 -8.83 -20.48 5.88
N THR A 92 -9.92 -20.23 5.18
CA THR A 92 -9.99 -19.14 4.18
C THR A 92 -9.58 -17.81 4.78
N GLY A 93 -9.97 -17.54 6.02
CA GLY A 93 -9.56 -16.31 6.74
C GLY A 93 -8.05 -16.21 6.98
N GLU A 94 -7.38 -17.31 7.34
CA GLU A 94 -5.93 -17.34 7.51
C GLU A 94 -5.19 -17.13 6.19
N GLN A 95 -5.69 -17.69 5.11
CA GLN A 95 -5.12 -17.50 3.77
C GLN A 95 -5.23 -16.04 3.33
N LEU A 96 -6.41 -15.43 3.52
CA LEU A 96 -6.65 -14.01 3.21
C LEU A 96 -5.77 -13.10 4.07
N ASP A 97 -5.65 -13.37 5.37
CA ASP A 97 -4.81 -12.57 6.28
C ASP A 97 -3.32 -12.65 5.90
N ASN A 98 -2.83 -13.83 5.55
CA ASN A 98 -1.45 -14.02 5.10
C ASN A 98 -1.19 -13.35 3.75
N LEU A 99 -2.11 -13.47 2.79
CA LEU A 99 -2.00 -12.82 1.50
C LEU A 99 -2.03 -11.30 1.63
N SER A 100 -2.94 -10.76 2.44
CA SER A 100 -3.01 -9.34 2.78
C SER A 100 -1.68 -8.85 3.36
N TYR A 101 -1.14 -9.54 4.35
CA TYR A 101 0.13 -9.16 4.97
C TYR A 101 1.29 -9.09 3.95
N ARG A 102 1.42 -10.11 3.10
CA ARG A 102 2.47 -10.14 2.07
C ARG A 102 2.31 -9.00 1.07
N THR A 103 1.09 -8.76 0.61
CA THR A 103 0.79 -7.71 -0.37
C THR A 103 1.05 -6.32 0.22
N ILE A 104 0.62 -6.07 1.46
CA ILE A 104 0.88 -4.81 2.17
C ILE A 104 2.39 -4.61 2.39
N THR A 105 3.13 -5.67 2.74
CA THR A 105 4.59 -5.57 2.94
C THR A 105 5.29 -5.12 1.65
N VAL A 106 4.96 -5.73 0.52
CA VAL A 106 5.50 -5.31 -0.79
C VAL A 106 5.10 -3.89 -1.12
N GLY A 107 3.81 -3.54 -0.94
CA GLY A 107 3.31 -2.19 -1.16
C GLY A 107 4.02 -1.14 -0.30
N PHE A 108 4.28 -1.44 0.96
CA PHE A 108 4.99 -0.55 1.88
C PHE A 108 6.45 -0.30 1.45
N LEU A 109 7.16 -1.34 1.03
CA LEU A 109 8.52 -1.19 0.51
C LEU A 109 8.54 -0.32 -0.74
N MET A 110 7.60 -0.54 -1.66
CA MET A 110 7.45 0.28 -2.86
C MET A 110 7.07 1.73 -2.51
N LEU A 111 6.20 1.94 -1.50
CA LEU A 111 5.85 3.28 -1.03
C LEU A 111 7.08 4.03 -0.52
N THR A 112 7.93 3.37 0.24
CA THR A 112 9.18 3.95 0.75
C THR A 112 10.09 4.40 -0.40
N VAL A 113 10.32 3.52 -1.39
CA VAL A 113 11.11 3.85 -2.58
C VAL A 113 10.44 4.98 -3.38
N GLY A 114 9.11 4.94 -3.50
CA GLY A 114 8.33 5.97 -4.18
C GLY A 114 8.48 7.36 -3.52
N ILE A 115 8.35 7.46 -2.21
CA ILE A 115 8.51 8.73 -1.48
C ILE A 115 9.93 9.26 -1.66
N VAL A 116 10.97 8.43 -1.49
CA VAL A 116 12.37 8.84 -1.63
C VAL A 116 12.66 9.33 -3.05
N SER A 117 12.25 8.59 -4.07
CA SER A 117 12.46 8.99 -5.47
C SER A 117 11.66 10.24 -5.83
N GLY A 118 10.48 10.43 -5.23
CA GLY A 118 9.69 11.65 -5.37
C GLY A 118 10.37 12.87 -4.77
N ALA A 119 11.00 12.72 -3.61
CA ALA A 119 11.79 13.79 -3.00
C ALA A 119 12.97 14.21 -3.89
N VAL A 120 13.68 13.26 -4.50
CA VAL A 120 14.77 13.58 -5.45
C VAL A 120 14.23 14.35 -6.66
N TRP A 121 13.13 13.89 -7.23
CA TRP A 121 12.49 14.61 -8.33
C TRP A 121 12.00 16.00 -7.92
N ALA A 122 11.42 16.16 -6.75
CA ALA A 122 10.96 17.45 -6.21
C ALA A 122 12.11 18.46 -6.12
N ASN A 123 13.30 18.01 -5.72
CA ASN A 123 14.49 18.87 -5.69
C ASN A 123 14.92 19.32 -7.09
N GLU A 124 14.83 18.46 -8.11
CA GLU A 124 15.10 18.84 -9.50
C GLU A 124 14.05 19.82 -10.04
N ALA A 125 12.77 19.62 -9.69
CA ALA A 125 11.66 20.40 -10.22
C ALA A 125 11.46 21.74 -9.52
N TRP A 126 11.64 21.79 -8.21
CA TRP A 126 11.29 22.94 -7.35
C TRP A 126 12.44 23.39 -6.43
N GLY A 127 13.59 22.74 -6.45
CA GLY A 127 14.75 23.07 -5.62
C GLY A 127 14.61 22.69 -4.14
N SER A 128 13.64 21.87 -3.79
CA SER A 128 13.41 21.38 -2.42
C SER A 128 13.02 19.92 -2.42
N TYR A 129 13.63 19.13 -1.53
CA TYR A 129 13.27 17.70 -1.37
C TYR A 129 11.92 17.49 -0.73
N TRP A 130 11.42 18.46 0.04
CA TRP A 130 10.17 18.36 0.78
C TRP A 130 9.58 19.74 1.04
N SER A 131 8.33 19.95 0.65
CA SER A 131 7.64 21.24 0.72
C SER A 131 6.41 21.23 1.62
N TRP A 132 6.10 20.12 2.28
CA TRP A 132 4.86 19.91 3.03
C TRP A 132 3.60 20.07 2.16
N ASP A 133 3.73 19.83 0.88
CA ASP A 133 2.58 19.78 -0.03
C ASP A 133 1.52 18.79 0.50
N PRO A 134 0.22 19.04 0.29
CA PRO A 134 -0.84 18.13 0.75
C PRO A 134 -0.60 16.68 0.33
N LYS A 135 -0.12 16.45 -0.89
CA LYS A 135 0.14 15.09 -1.41
C LYS A 135 1.33 14.41 -0.72
N GLU A 136 2.39 15.18 -0.44
CA GLU A 136 3.55 14.70 0.33
C GLU A 136 3.13 14.34 1.75
N THR A 137 2.36 15.23 2.40
CA THR A 137 1.88 15.05 3.78
C THR A 137 0.99 13.81 3.90
N TRP A 138 0.03 13.62 2.99
CA TRP A 138 -0.83 12.45 3.00
C TRP A 138 -0.09 11.15 2.64
N ALA A 139 0.92 11.21 1.77
CA ALA A 139 1.78 10.07 1.49
C ALA A 139 2.58 9.65 2.75
N LEU A 140 3.07 10.61 3.52
CA LEU A 140 3.73 10.34 4.81
C LEU A 140 2.77 9.74 5.84
N ILE A 141 1.54 10.26 5.96
CA ILE A 141 0.51 9.69 6.83
C ILE A 141 0.21 8.25 6.43
N CYS A 142 0.06 7.99 5.12
CA CYS A 142 -0.12 6.65 4.58
C CYS A 142 1.04 5.72 4.99
N TRP A 143 2.27 6.17 4.82
CA TRP A 143 3.46 5.44 5.23
C TRP A 143 3.46 5.12 6.73
N LEU A 144 3.13 6.08 7.59
CA LEU A 144 3.06 5.89 9.05
C LEU A 144 2.00 4.86 9.46
N VAL A 145 0.83 4.87 8.83
CA VAL A 145 -0.24 3.90 9.11
C VAL A 145 0.19 2.48 8.75
N TYR A 146 0.82 2.28 7.58
CA TYR A 146 1.30 0.96 7.20
C TYR A 146 2.56 0.54 7.95
N ALA A 147 3.41 1.47 8.37
CA ALA A 147 4.50 1.19 9.30
C ALA A 147 3.95 0.67 10.64
N ALA A 148 2.92 1.32 11.20
CA ALA A 148 2.24 0.85 12.41
C ALA A 148 1.61 -0.54 12.19
N TYR A 149 0.95 -0.79 11.06
CA TYR A 149 0.43 -2.12 10.71
C TYR A 149 1.53 -3.18 10.75
N LEU A 150 2.64 -2.95 10.06
CA LEU A 150 3.77 -3.90 10.02
C LEU A 150 4.43 -4.04 11.38
N HIS A 151 4.58 -2.95 12.13
CA HIS A 151 5.13 -2.99 13.48
C HIS A 151 4.30 -3.88 14.41
N THR A 152 2.97 -3.76 14.40
CA THR A 152 2.11 -4.61 15.22
C THR A 152 2.16 -6.08 14.81
N ARG A 153 2.30 -6.36 13.52
CA ARG A 153 2.47 -7.74 13.01
C ARG A 153 3.80 -8.35 13.42
N LEU A 154 4.90 -7.62 13.22
CA LEU A 154 6.26 -8.13 13.44
C LEU A 154 6.64 -8.16 14.93
N SER A 155 6.33 -7.08 15.67
CA SER A 155 6.77 -6.95 17.07
C SER A 155 5.79 -7.53 18.08
N ARG A 156 4.49 -7.48 17.79
CA ARG A 156 3.42 -7.96 18.69
C ARG A 156 2.82 -9.30 18.24
N GLY A 157 3.16 -9.79 17.07
CA GLY A 157 2.60 -11.03 16.51
C GLY A 157 1.09 -10.96 16.25
N TRP A 158 0.53 -9.76 16.06
CA TRP A 158 -0.90 -9.61 15.80
C TRP A 158 -1.27 -10.26 14.47
N GLN A 159 -2.39 -10.99 14.48
CA GLN A 159 -2.94 -11.67 13.31
C GLN A 159 -4.47 -11.51 13.29
N GLY A 160 -5.08 -11.68 12.10
CA GLY A 160 -6.52 -11.63 11.93
C GLY A 160 -7.11 -10.23 12.11
N ARG A 161 -8.13 -10.13 12.94
CA ARG A 161 -8.99 -8.93 13.05
C ARG A 161 -8.26 -7.65 13.47
N ARG A 162 -7.33 -7.73 14.42
CA ARG A 162 -6.65 -6.52 14.94
C ARG A 162 -5.82 -5.79 13.89
N PRO A 163 -4.87 -6.43 13.20
CA PRO A 163 -4.14 -5.75 12.13
C PRO A 163 -5.03 -5.42 10.94
N ALA A 164 -6.05 -6.22 10.64
CA ALA A 164 -7.00 -5.94 9.57
C ALA A 164 -7.72 -4.58 9.76
N LEU A 165 -8.07 -4.21 10.98
CA LEU A 165 -8.63 -2.88 11.28
C LEU A 165 -7.64 -1.76 10.94
N VAL A 166 -6.36 -1.93 11.26
CA VAL A 166 -5.32 -0.93 10.92
C VAL A 166 -5.17 -0.80 9.40
N ALA A 167 -5.21 -1.93 8.68
CA ALA A 167 -5.14 -1.91 7.21
C ALA A 167 -6.36 -1.22 6.58
N VAL A 168 -7.57 -1.37 7.16
CA VAL A 168 -8.77 -0.66 6.70
C VAL A 168 -8.67 0.84 6.96
N VAL A 169 -8.08 1.27 8.07
CA VAL A 169 -7.75 2.70 8.26
C VAL A 169 -6.79 3.17 7.17
N GLY A 170 -5.78 2.37 6.83
CA GLY A 170 -4.86 2.64 5.72
C GLY A 170 -5.58 2.80 4.37
N LEU A 171 -6.63 2.01 4.11
CA LEU A 171 -7.45 2.12 2.90
C LEU A 171 -8.11 3.51 2.82
N VAL A 172 -8.68 4.00 3.91
CA VAL A 172 -9.29 5.34 3.97
C VAL A 172 -8.23 6.42 3.71
N VAL A 173 -7.05 6.29 4.32
CA VAL A 173 -5.93 7.23 4.12
C VAL A 173 -5.47 7.26 2.66
N ILE A 174 -5.36 6.10 1.99
CA ILE A 174 -5.05 6.04 0.55
C ILE A 174 -6.14 6.77 -0.26
N ALA A 175 -7.41 6.54 0.04
CA ALA A 175 -8.51 7.19 -0.67
C ALA A 175 -8.45 8.72 -0.51
N VAL A 176 -8.15 9.22 0.67
CA VAL A 176 -7.97 10.67 0.92
C VAL A 176 -6.75 11.19 0.18
N CYS A 177 -5.61 10.48 0.23
CA CYS A 177 -4.38 10.88 -0.45
C CYS A 177 -4.57 10.97 -1.97
N TYR A 178 -5.24 9.98 -2.56
CA TYR A 178 -5.37 9.89 -4.01
C TYR A 178 -6.57 10.69 -4.55
N ILE A 179 -7.73 10.54 -3.95
CA ILE A 179 -8.97 11.18 -4.41
C ILE A 179 -9.12 12.56 -3.75
N GLY A 180 -9.01 12.63 -2.43
CA GLY A 180 -9.30 13.86 -1.67
C GLY A 180 -8.37 15.01 -2.05
N VAL A 181 -7.07 14.77 -2.10
CA VAL A 181 -6.09 15.81 -2.48
C VAL A 181 -6.26 16.26 -3.93
N ASN A 182 -6.58 15.33 -4.85
CA ASN A 182 -6.83 15.68 -6.24
C ASN A 182 -8.11 16.51 -6.43
N LEU A 183 -9.17 16.23 -5.65
CA LEU A 183 -10.42 16.98 -5.69
C LEU A 183 -10.25 18.41 -5.12
N LEU A 184 -9.43 18.57 -4.10
CA LEU A 184 -9.18 19.88 -3.50
C LEU A 184 -8.40 20.83 -4.43
N GLY A 185 -7.67 20.30 -5.41
CA GLY A 185 -6.93 21.10 -6.38
C GLY A 185 -5.86 22.03 -5.78
N ILE A 186 -5.43 21.78 -4.54
CA ILE A 186 -4.49 22.61 -3.79
C ILE A 186 -3.12 21.92 -3.77
N GLY A 187 -2.05 22.69 -3.99
CA GLY A 187 -0.67 22.23 -3.86
C GLY A 187 0.05 22.05 -5.21
N LEU A 188 1.34 21.70 -5.13
CA LEU A 188 2.25 21.55 -6.28
C LEU A 188 1.88 20.38 -7.21
N HIS A 189 1.08 19.44 -6.72
CA HIS A 189 0.60 18.25 -7.45
C HIS A 189 -0.85 18.40 -7.95
N SER A 190 -1.41 19.62 -7.96
CA SER A 190 -2.76 19.85 -8.47
C SER A 190 -2.74 19.98 -9.98
N TYR A 191 -3.42 19.07 -10.66
CA TYR A 191 -3.54 19.09 -12.14
C TYR A 191 -4.89 19.67 -12.62
N GLY A 192 -5.57 20.45 -11.79
CA GLY A 192 -6.73 21.27 -12.19
C GLY A 192 -7.94 20.50 -12.72
N TRP A 193 -8.37 19.42 -12.09
CA TRP A 193 -9.40 18.54 -12.66
C TRP A 193 -10.85 19.07 -12.55
N PHE A 194 -11.21 19.85 -11.50
CA PHE A 194 -12.61 20.23 -11.30
C PHE A 194 -12.88 21.67 -10.82
N PHE A 195 -11.91 22.39 -10.29
CA PHE A 195 -12.12 23.71 -9.71
C PHE A 195 -11.11 24.79 -10.12
N GLY A 196 -10.33 24.54 -11.16
CA GLY A 196 -9.44 25.54 -11.76
C GLY A 196 -10.18 26.31 -12.85
N GLY A 197 -10.94 27.33 -12.45
CA GLY A 197 -11.39 28.41 -13.30
C GLY A 197 -10.41 29.53 -13.26
#